data_25c8051aadd19abad7b87dad472a7dc5
#
_entry.id   25c8051aadd19abad7b87dad472a7dc5
#
_cell.length_a   1.000
_cell.length_b   1.000
_cell.length_c   1.000
_cell.angle_alpha   90.00
_cell.angle_beta   90.00
_cell.angle_gamma   90.00
#
_symmetry.space_group_name_H-M   'P 1'
#
loop_
_entity.id
_entity.type
_entity.pdbx_description
1 polymer ?
#
loop_
_entity_poly.entity_id
_entity_poly.type
_entity_poly.pdbx_seq_one_letter_code
_entity_poly.pdbx_strand_id
1 'polypeptide(L)'
;MPLSFLPKIIAKSLTDLTPELLRSRKIRLLMLDFDNTIVPYTTDVPTPEMAAWLEKMNKLEDIRLCIVSNSHKDRVPTFCRERGLDCITYARKPSGKGIRECLSRYGVPASEAALVGDQIYTDTLGANCAGVTSILVDAISNHNFWLKARHVLELPFILIARNRRMKQ
;
A
#
# COMPACT_ATOMS: atom_id res chain seq x y z
N MET A 1 -7.39 15.78 11.26
CA MET A 1 -6.10 15.22 11.71
C MET A 1 -4.98 16.02 11.05
N PRO A 2 -3.83 16.24 11.70
CA PRO A 2 -2.73 16.96 11.09
C PRO A 2 -2.20 16.16 9.89
N LEU A 3 -1.88 16.86 8.80
CA LEU A 3 -1.21 16.29 7.64
C LEU A 3 0.12 15.69 8.08
N SER A 4 0.30 14.39 7.91
CA SER A 4 1.53 13.69 8.28
C SER A 4 2.07 12.90 7.09
N PHE A 5 3.32 13.18 6.75
CA PHE A 5 4.10 12.46 5.73
C PHE A 5 4.87 11.27 6.32
N LEU A 6 4.76 11.03 7.63
CA LEU A 6 5.49 9.96 8.29
C LEU A 6 4.67 8.67 8.24
N PRO A 7 5.21 7.57 7.68
CA PRO A 7 4.57 6.26 7.73
C PRO A 7 4.56 5.73 9.16
N LYS A 8 3.49 5.02 9.52
CA LYS A 8 3.39 4.35 10.82
C LYS A 8 4.22 3.07 10.87
N ILE A 9 4.38 2.39 9.73
CA ILE A 9 5.17 1.18 9.58
C ILE A 9 6.06 1.33 8.35
N ILE A 10 7.29 0.82 8.42
CA ILE A 10 8.18 0.67 7.27
C ILE A 10 8.55 -0.80 7.17
N ALA A 11 8.36 -1.39 6.00
CA ALA A 11 8.83 -2.72 5.64
C ALA A 11 9.72 -2.61 4.40
N LYS A 12 10.50 -3.63 4.11
CA LYS A 12 11.34 -3.65 2.91
C LYS A 12 10.53 -4.04 1.67
N SER A 13 9.61 -4.98 1.85
CA SER A 13 8.75 -5.50 0.78
C SER A 13 7.34 -5.78 1.31
N LEU A 14 6.36 -5.89 0.40
CA LEU A 14 5.04 -6.44 0.71
C LEU A 14 5.15 -7.85 1.34
N THR A 15 6.07 -8.66 0.85
CA THR A 15 6.26 -10.05 1.30
C THR A 15 6.73 -10.16 2.76
N ASP A 16 7.25 -9.08 3.34
CA ASP A 16 7.59 -9.00 4.78
C ASP A 16 6.35 -8.83 5.68
N LEU A 17 5.20 -8.49 5.10
CA LEU A 17 3.96 -8.33 5.83
C LEU A 17 3.29 -9.69 6.05
N THR A 18 3.56 -10.28 7.21
CA THR A 18 2.97 -11.58 7.56
C THR A 18 1.56 -11.43 8.15
N PRO A 19 0.70 -12.45 8.04
CA PRO A 19 -0.61 -12.46 8.70
C PRO A 19 -0.54 -12.16 10.20
N GLU A 20 0.47 -12.70 10.87
CA GLU A 20 0.72 -12.53 12.32
C GLU A 20 1.00 -11.06 12.64
N LEU A 21 1.85 -10.39 11.84
CA LEU A 21 2.12 -8.96 11.99
C LEU A 21 0.85 -8.13 11.83
N LEU A 22 0.04 -8.42 10.80
CA LEU A 22 -1.20 -7.68 10.53
C LEU A 22 -2.22 -7.89 11.65
N ARG A 23 -2.38 -9.13 12.14
CA ARG A 23 -3.26 -9.46 13.28
C ARG A 23 -2.82 -8.76 14.56
N SER A 24 -1.51 -8.72 14.84
CA SER A 24 -0.97 -8.00 16.02
C SER A 24 -1.28 -6.51 15.99
N ARG A 25 -1.47 -5.95 14.80
CA ARG A 25 -1.88 -4.56 14.56
C ARG A 25 -3.39 -4.39 14.37
N LYS A 26 -4.18 -5.46 14.56
CA LYS A 26 -5.64 -5.50 14.37
C LYS A 26 -6.09 -5.10 12.96
N ILE A 27 -5.26 -5.36 11.94
CA ILE A 27 -5.58 -5.05 10.54
C ILE A 27 -6.45 -6.17 9.96
N ARG A 28 -7.65 -5.82 9.51
CA ARG A 28 -8.64 -6.69 8.86
C ARG A 28 -8.85 -6.34 7.39
N LEU A 29 -8.43 -5.13 6.96
CA LEU A 29 -8.44 -4.71 5.58
C LEU A 29 -7.06 -4.19 5.20
N LEU A 30 -6.40 -4.88 4.27
CA LEU A 30 -5.11 -4.47 3.72
C LEU A 30 -5.32 -3.94 2.30
N MET A 31 -5.18 -2.64 2.14
CA MET A 31 -5.21 -1.96 0.86
C MET A 31 -3.80 -1.90 0.29
N LEU A 32 -3.64 -2.22 -0.99
CA LEU A 32 -2.36 -2.28 -1.67
C LEU A 32 -2.32 -1.28 -2.82
N ASP A 33 -1.30 -0.45 -2.88
CA ASP A 33 -0.97 0.22 -4.14
C ASP A 33 -0.50 -0.80 -5.17
N PHE A 34 -0.57 -0.47 -6.45
CA PHE A 34 -0.27 -1.39 -7.53
C PHE A 34 1.11 -1.17 -8.13
N ASP A 35 1.30 0.02 -8.70
CA ASP A 35 2.49 0.37 -9.47
C ASP A 35 3.71 0.50 -8.56
N ASN A 36 4.76 -0.24 -8.85
CA ASN A 36 6.00 -0.26 -8.07
C ASN A 36 5.89 -0.83 -6.65
N THR A 37 4.69 -1.25 -6.25
CA THR A 37 4.41 -1.91 -4.97
C THR A 37 4.16 -3.41 -5.14
N ILE A 38 3.29 -3.81 -6.09
CA ILE A 38 3.01 -5.21 -6.44
C ILE A 38 3.80 -5.63 -7.68
N VAL A 39 3.82 -4.77 -8.70
CA VAL A 39 4.53 -4.98 -9.95
C VAL A 39 5.30 -3.71 -10.34
N PRO A 40 6.42 -3.82 -11.05
CA PRO A 40 7.08 -2.63 -11.60
C PRO A 40 6.22 -1.97 -12.70
N TYR A 41 6.48 -0.70 -13.01
CA TYR A 41 5.76 0.03 -14.06
C TYR A 41 5.85 -0.60 -15.45
N THR A 42 6.84 -1.47 -15.67
CA THR A 42 7.19 -2.03 -16.99
C THR A 42 6.49 -3.34 -17.31
N THR A 43 5.85 -3.98 -16.33
CA THR A 43 5.17 -5.26 -16.50
C THR A 43 3.94 -5.37 -15.58
N ASP A 44 3.03 -6.29 -15.92
CA ASP A 44 1.88 -6.66 -15.10
C ASP A 44 2.09 -8.03 -14.43
N VAL A 45 3.29 -8.60 -14.58
CA VAL A 45 3.63 -9.92 -14.03
C VAL A 45 4.39 -9.72 -12.71
N PRO A 46 3.83 -10.15 -11.57
CA PRO A 46 4.52 -10.12 -10.30
C PRO A 46 5.64 -11.18 -10.27
N THR A 47 6.62 -10.98 -9.41
CA THR A 47 7.60 -12.03 -9.14
C THR A 47 6.92 -13.28 -8.56
N PRO A 48 7.51 -14.49 -8.72
CA PRO A 48 6.94 -15.72 -8.13
C PRO A 48 6.69 -15.60 -6.62
N GLU A 49 7.58 -14.91 -5.90
CA GLU A 49 7.44 -14.65 -4.46
C GLU A 49 6.23 -13.76 -4.16
N MET A 50 6.07 -12.66 -4.93
CA MET A 50 4.94 -11.75 -4.78
C MET A 50 3.61 -12.43 -5.14
N ALA A 51 3.59 -13.24 -6.20
CA ALA A 51 2.41 -14.01 -6.59
C ALA A 51 1.99 -14.99 -5.50
N ALA A 52 2.94 -15.74 -4.93
CA ALA A 52 2.68 -16.67 -3.84
C ALA A 52 2.18 -15.94 -2.57
N TRP A 53 2.77 -14.79 -2.25
CA TRP A 53 2.32 -13.96 -1.12
C TRP A 53 0.89 -13.47 -1.32
N LEU A 54 0.56 -12.93 -2.51
CA LEU A 54 -0.80 -12.48 -2.83
C LEU A 54 -1.81 -13.62 -2.72
N GLU A 55 -1.49 -14.79 -3.27
CA GLU A 55 -2.35 -15.96 -3.19
C GLU A 55 -2.58 -16.42 -1.75
N LYS A 56 -1.51 -16.49 -0.94
CA LYS A 56 -1.59 -16.82 0.49
C LYS A 56 -2.48 -15.84 1.24
N MET A 57 -2.26 -14.54 1.03
CA MET A 57 -2.99 -13.49 1.73
C MET A 57 -4.46 -13.43 1.31
N ASN A 58 -4.76 -13.67 0.03
CA ASN A 58 -6.13 -13.66 -0.50
C ASN A 58 -6.99 -14.83 0.02
N LYS A 59 -6.37 -15.91 0.50
CA LYS A 59 -7.06 -17.07 1.10
C LYS A 59 -7.43 -16.87 2.58
N LEU A 60 -6.96 -15.78 3.21
CA LEU A 60 -7.28 -15.51 4.61
C LEU A 60 -8.75 -15.04 4.72
N GLU A 61 -9.46 -15.58 5.71
CA GLU A 61 -10.85 -15.19 5.98
C GLU A 61 -10.95 -13.94 6.84
N ASP A 62 -9.95 -13.70 7.69
CA ASP A 62 -9.91 -12.62 8.67
C ASP A 62 -9.23 -11.34 8.18
N ILE A 63 -8.51 -11.40 7.05
CA ILE A 63 -7.85 -10.23 6.43
C ILE A 63 -8.28 -10.15 4.97
N ARG A 64 -8.94 -9.06 4.60
CA ARG A 64 -9.34 -8.80 3.21
C ARG A 64 -8.27 -8.00 2.48
N LEU A 65 -8.06 -8.33 1.19
CA LEU A 65 -7.20 -7.56 0.30
C LEU A 65 -8.04 -6.70 -0.66
N CYS A 66 -7.57 -5.49 -0.95
CA CYS A 66 -8.10 -4.65 -2.01
C CYS A 66 -6.98 -3.82 -2.64
N ILE A 67 -6.87 -3.83 -3.95
CA ILE A 67 -5.92 -2.96 -4.66
C ILE A 67 -6.53 -1.56 -4.79
N VAL A 68 -5.78 -0.53 -4.37
CA VAL A 68 -6.23 0.89 -4.39
C VAL A 68 -5.21 1.71 -5.18
N SER A 69 -5.49 1.93 -6.47
CA SER A 69 -4.56 2.56 -7.40
C SER A 69 -5.09 3.88 -7.98
N ASN A 70 -4.17 4.81 -8.23
CA ASN A 70 -4.45 6.03 -9.00
C ASN A 70 -4.51 5.78 -10.52
N SER A 71 -4.19 4.57 -10.97
CA SER A 71 -4.17 4.22 -12.39
C SER A 71 -5.54 4.36 -13.03
N HIS A 72 -5.53 4.83 -14.27
CA HIS A 72 -6.69 4.94 -15.17
C HIS A 72 -6.71 3.84 -16.23
N LYS A 73 -5.74 2.92 -16.19
CA LYS A 73 -5.53 1.88 -17.19
C LYS A 73 -6.23 0.59 -16.78
N ASP A 74 -6.69 -0.18 -17.77
CA ASP A 74 -7.38 -1.46 -17.57
C ASP A 74 -6.46 -2.57 -17.00
N ARG A 75 -5.14 -2.34 -16.93
CA ARG A 75 -4.17 -3.30 -16.38
C ARG A 75 -4.50 -3.70 -14.94
N VAL A 76 -4.92 -2.74 -14.10
CA VAL A 76 -5.25 -3.02 -12.70
C VAL A 76 -6.51 -3.89 -12.56
N PRO A 77 -7.67 -3.53 -13.17
CA PRO A 77 -8.84 -4.39 -13.15
C PRO A 77 -8.60 -5.77 -13.76
N THR A 78 -7.82 -5.86 -14.85
CA THR A 78 -7.48 -7.14 -15.48
C THR A 78 -6.65 -8.02 -14.55
N PHE A 79 -5.59 -7.48 -13.96
CA PHE A 79 -4.76 -8.17 -12.97
C PHE A 79 -5.59 -8.71 -11.80
N CYS A 80 -6.50 -7.89 -11.28
CA CYS A 80 -7.35 -8.25 -10.15
C CYS A 80 -8.33 -9.36 -10.51
N ARG A 81 -8.99 -9.27 -11.66
CA ARG A 81 -9.95 -10.27 -12.15
C ARG A 81 -9.30 -11.64 -12.32
N GLU A 82 -8.10 -11.71 -12.88
CA GLU A 82 -7.35 -12.94 -13.07
C GLU A 82 -6.98 -13.65 -11.76
N ARG A 83 -6.93 -12.90 -10.65
CA ARG A 83 -6.49 -13.39 -9.32
C ARG A 83 -7.59 -13.40 -8.26
N GLY A 84 -8.82 -13.08 -8.65
CA GLY A 84 -9.94 -12.98 -7.70
C GLY A 84 -9.73 -11.92 -6.62
N LEU A 85 -9.07 -10.81 -6.96
CA LEU A 85 -8.84 -9.68 -6.07
C LEU A 85 -9.80 -8.54 -6.41
N ASP A 86 -10.20 -7.79 -5.40
CA ASP A 86 -10.94 -6.56 -5.58
C ASP A 86 -10.00 -5.38 -5.86
N CYS A 87 -10.51 -4.39 -6.58
CA CYS A 87 -9.77 -3.14 -6.78
C CYS A 87 -10.65 -1.90 -6.76
N ILE A 88 -10.01 -0.79 -6.44
CA ILE A 88 -10.49 0.58 -6.65
C ILE A 88 -9.44 1.31 -7.49
N THR A 89 -9.83 1.63 -8.71
CA THR A 89 -9.05 2.48 -9.61
C THR A 89 -9.50 3.93 -9.49
N TYR A 90 -8.77 4.89 -10.08
CA TYR A 90 -9.08 6.31 -9.91
C TYR A 90 -9.18 6.74 -8.44
N ALA A 91 -8.38 6.15 -7.58
CA ALA A 91 -8.48 6.30 -6.13
C ALA A 91 -8.22 7.73 -5.64
N ARG A 92 -7.59 8.57 -6.48
CA ARG A 92 -7.26 9.98 -6.20
C ARG A 92 -6.46 10.16 -4.91
N LYS A 93 -5.52 9.25 -4.63
CA LYS A 93 -4.56 9.44 -3.54
C LYS A 93 -3.72 10.68 -3.84
N PRO A 94 -3.45 11.58 -2.88
CA PRO A 94 -3.68 11.44 -1.43
C PRO A 94 -5.03 11.94 -0.90
N SER A 95 -6.02 12.31 -1.72
CA SER A 95 -7.31 12.86 -1.22
C SER A 95 -8.08 11.92 -0.28
N GLY A 96 -7.69 10.65 -0.21
CA GLY A 96 -8.33 9.64 0.61
C GLY A 96 -9.70 9.17 0.09
N LYS A 97 -10.17 9.63 -1.07
CA LYS A 97 -11.49 9.26 -1.62
C LYS A 97 -11.59 7.75 -1.84
N GLY A 98 -10.67 7.15 -2.62
CA GLY A 98 -10.67 5.71 -2.89
C GLY A 98 -10.43 4.88 -1.63
N ILE A 99 -9.64 5.38 -0.67
CA ILE A 99 -9.42 4.70 0.62
C ILE A 99 -10.74 4.64 1.40
N ARG A 100 -11.47 5.75 1.52
CA ARG A 100 -12.77 5.78 2.20
C ARG A 100 -13.83 4.93 1.50
N GLU A 101 -13.82 4.92 0.16
CA GLU A 101 -14.67 4.03 -0.63
C GLU A 101 -14.38 2.56 -0.31
N CYS A 102 -13.11 2.18 -0.21
CA CYS A 102 -12.69 0.83 0.17
C CYS A 102 -13.19 0.48 1.59
N LEU A 103 -12.97 1.35 2.57
CA LEU A 103 -13.48 1.16 3.94
C LEU A 103 -14.98 0.94 3.98
N SER A 104 -15.74 1.75 3.24
CA SER A 104 -17.20 1.63 3.15
C SER A 104 -17.64 0.31 2.49
N ARG A 105 -16.97 -0.09 1.40
CA ARG A 105 -17.26 -1.33 0.68
C ARG A 105 -17.13 -2.57 1.57
N TYR A 106 -16.10 -2.60 2.43
CA TYR A 106 -15.83 -3.73 3.30
C TYR A 106 -16.45 -3.59 4.71
N GLY A 107 -17.03 -2.44 5.04
CA GLY A 107 -17.60 -2.19 6.37
C GLY A 107 -16.55 -2.24 7.48
N VAL A 108 -15.29 -1.87 7.19
CA VAL A 108 -14.17 -1.93 8.14
C VAL A 108 -13.84 -0.53 8.63
N PRO A 109 -13.70 -0.30 9.96
CA PRO A 109 -13.30 1.00 10.48
C PRO A 109 -11.84 1.31 10.11
N ALA A 110 -11.52 2.59 9.96
CA ALA A 110 -10.18 3.04 9.58
C ALA A 110 -9.07 2.53 10.53
N SER A 111 -9.40 2.33 11.81
CA SER A 111 -8.46 1.81 12.82
C SER A 111 -8.04 0.34 12.58
N GLU A 112 -8.82 -0.41 11.81
CA GLU A 112 -8.57 -1.82 11.48
C GLU A 112 -8.14 -2.00 10.01
N ALA A 113 -7.77 -0.91 9.35
CA ALA A 113 -7.32 -0.93 7.97
C ALA A 113 -5.92 -0.35 7.81
N ALA A 114 -5.20 -0.86 6.81
CA ALA A 114 -3.90 -0.32 6.40
C ALA A 114 -3.85 -0.09 4.91
N LEU A 115 -3.06 0.90 4.47
CA LEU A 115 -2.65 1.10 3.08
C LEU A 115 -1.15 0.94 2.97
N VAL A 116 -0.73 0.08 2.05
CA VAL A 116 0.68 -0.18 1.72
C VAL A 116 0.98 0.44 0.36
N GLY A 117 2.10 1.14 0.27
CA GLY A 117 2.58 1.69 -0.99
C GLY A 117 4.03 2.14 -0.90
N ASP A 118 4.61 2.46 -2.05
CA ASP A 118 6.01 2.89 -2.19
C ASP A 118 6.18 4.42 -2.10
N GLN A 119 5.07 5.18 -2.06
CA GLN A 119 5.10 6.64 -2.18
C GLN A 119 4.61 7.34 -0.92
N ILE A 120 5.43 8.28 -0.42
CA ILE A 120 5.04 9.10 0.74
C ILE A 120 3.91 10.07 0.38
N TYR A 121 4.01 10.76 -0.76
CA TYR A 121 3.09 11.85 -1.13
C TYR A 121 1.70 11.38 -1.56
N THR A 122 1.56 10.15 -2.00
CA THR A 122 0.26 9.57 -2.39
C THR A 122 -0.25 8.58 -1.36
N ASP A 123 0.54 7.57 -1.03
CA ASP A 123 0.08 6.44 -0.22
C ASP A 123 0.13 6.75 1.28
N THR A 124 1.32 7.16 1.78
CA THR A 124 1.47 7.48 3.20
C THR A 124 0.58 8.66 3.60
N LEU A 125 0.62 9.75 2.84
CA LEU A 125 -0.21 10.92 3.11
C LEU A 125 -1.70 10.58 2.99
N GLY A 126 -2.11 9.86 1.94
CA GLY A 126 -3.50 9.44 1.73
C GLY A 126 -4.02 8.55 2.85
N ALA A 127 -3.22 7.58 3.30
CA ALA A 127 -3.52 6.73 4.44
C ALA A 127 -3.71 7.54 5.73
N ASN A 128 -2.76 8.44 6.03
CA ASN A 128 -2.82 9.28 7.22
C ASN A 128 -4.03 10.24 7.19
N CYS A 129 -4.36 10.82 6.02
CA CYS A 129 -5.56 11.65 5.84
C CYS A 129 -6.87 10.85 6.01
N ALA A 130 -6.88 9.59 5.63
CA ALA A 130 -8.04 8.71 5.81
C ALA A 130 -8.12 8.07 7.21
N GLY A 131 -7.09 8.24 8.05
CA GLY A 131 -7.03 7.70 9.40
C GLY A 131 -6.64 6.23 9.48
N VAL A 132 -6.23 5.60 8.36
CA VAL A 132 -5.77 4.21 8.32
C VAL A 132 -4.29 4.09 8.68
N THR A 133 -3.83 2.87 8.91
CA THR A 133 -2.40 2.61 9.14
C THR A 133 -1.64 2.73 7.82
N SER A 134 -0.68 3.65 7.76
CA SER A 134 0.22 3.80 6.61
C SER A 134 1.41 2.87 6.73
N ILE A 135 1.66 2.07 5.70
CA ILE A 135 2.81 1.16 5.59
C ILE A 135 3.60 1.55 4.34
N LEU A 136 4.84 1.98 4.53
CA LEU A 136 5.74 2.30 3.43
C LEU A 136 6.61 1.07 3.13
N VAL A 137 6.70 0.71 1.84
CA VAL A 137 7.61 -0.33 1.35
C VAL A 137 8.62 0.27 0.37
N ASP A 138 9.74 -0.40 0.17
CA ASP A 138 10.71 0.00 -0.84
C ASP A 138 10.11 -0.23 -2.23
N ALA A 139 10.31 0.73 -3.14
CA ALA A 139 9.88 0.62 -4.52
C ALA A 139 10.59 -0.54 -5.24
N ILE A 140 9.85 -1.36 -5.99
CA ILE A 140 10.40 -2.52 -6.72
C ILE A 140 11.48 -2.07 -7.72
N SER A 141 11.27 -0.92 -8.38
CA SER A 141 12.15 -0.45 -9.44
C SER A 141 12.19 1.08 -9.49
N ASN A 142 13.40 1.64 -9.52
CA ASN A 142 13.65 3.08 -9.61
C ASN A 142 14.34 3.45 -10.95
N HIS A 143 13.91 2.85 -12.07
CA HIS A 143 14.56 3.04 -13.36
C HIS A 143 14.38 4.43 -13.98
N ASN A 144 13.36 5.20 -13.62
CA ASN A 144 13.10 6.53 -14.18
C ASN A 144 13.71 7.65 -13.33
N PHE A 145 14.32 8.63 -14.02
CA PHE A 145 14.90 9.84 -13.41
C PHE A 145 13.90 10.55 -12.48
N TRP A 146 12.63 10.66 -12.87
CA TRP A 146 11.57 11.29 -12.06
C TRP A 146 11.26 10.52 -10.78
N LEU A 147 11.34 9.19 -10.81
CA LEU A 147 11.18 8.34 -9.62
C LEU A 147 12.35 8.53 -8.65
N LYS A 148 13.58 8.65 -9.18
CA LYS A 148 14.77 8.96 -8.37
C LYS A 148 14.69 10.35 -7.75
N ALA A 149 14.32 11.37 -8.51
CA ALA A 149 14.16 12.73 -8.00
C ALA A 149 13.10 12.81 -6.88
N ARG A 150 11.96 12.13 -7.06
CA ARG A 150 10.92 12.03 -6.02
C ARG A 150 11.43 11.31 -4.78
N HIS A 151 12.13 10.19 -4.93
CA HIS A 151 12.72 9.46 -3.81
C HIS A 151 13.68 10.34 -2.99
N VAL A 152 14.47 11.19 -3.63
CA VAL A 152 15.34 12.16 -2.94
C VAL A 152 14.52 13.11 -2.07
N LEU A 153 13.38 13.60 -2.54
CA LEU A 153 12.49 14.46 -1.77
C LEU A 153 11.81 13.72 -0.60
N GLU A 154 11.66 12.42 -0.68
CA GLU A 154 11.08 11.56 0.37
C GLU A 154 12.10 11.13 1.43
N LEU A 155 13.42 11.15 1.12
CA LEU A 155 14.49 10.72 2.03
C LEU A 155 14.42 11.35 3.43
N PRO A 156 14.17 12.67 3.62
CA PRO A 156 14.10 13.25 4.95
C PRO A 156 13.02 12.60 5.83
N PHE A 157 11.87 12.30 5.25
CA PHE A 157 10.75 11.67 5.96
C PHE A 157 11.03 10.21 6.29
N ILE A 158 11.68 9.48 5.37
CA ILE A 158 12.11 8.09 5.58
C ILE A 158 13.13 8.02 6.72
N LEU A 159 14.12 8.91 6.74
CA LEU A 159 15.14 8.95 7.78
C LEU A 159 14.54 9.29 9.15
N ILE A 160 13.62 10.26 9.22
CA ILE A 160 12.92 10.59 10.47
C ILE A 160 12.11 9.40 10.98
N ALA A 161 11.40 8.71 10.09
CA ALA A 161 10.59 7.56 10.45
C ALA A 161 11.44 6.36 10.92
N ARG A 162 12.58 6.08 10.27
CA ARG A 162 13.54 5.04 10.68
C ARG A 162 14.15 5.35 12.05
N ASN A 163 14.55 6.61 12.30
CA ASN A 163 15.12 7.03 13.59
C ASN A 163 14.12 6.93 14.75
N ARG A 164 12.82 7.14 14.51
CA ARG A 164 11.79 6.94 15.53
C ARG A 164 11.62 5.46 15.90
N ARG A 165 11.82 4.56 14.96
CA ARG A 165 11.72 3.10 15.18
C ARG A 165 12.84 2.56 16.07
N MET A 166 14.04 3.19 16.04
CA MET A 166 15.18 2.80 16.89
C MET A 166 15.06 3.27 18.34
N LYS A 167 14.04 4.09 18.66
CA LYS A 167 13.82 4.65 20.01
C LYS A 167 12.59 4.04 20.72
N GLN A 168 11.93 3.06 20.10
CA GLN A 168 10.83 2.27 20.66
C GLN A 168 11.24 0.80 20.81
#